data_595c5185480e48a1dec290458d0f3f8b
#
_entry.id   595c5185480e48a1dec290458d0f3f8b
#
_cell.length_a   1.000
_cell.length_b   1.000
_cell.length_c   1.000
_cell.angle_alpha   90.00
_cell.angle_beta   90.00
_cell.angle_gamma   90.00
#
_symmetry.space_group_name_H-M   'P 1'
#
loop_
_entity.id
_entity.type
_entity.pdbx_description
1 polymer ?
#
loop_
_entity_poly.entity_id
_entity_poly.type
_entity_poly.pdbx_seq_one_letter_code
_entity_poly.pdbx_strand_id
1 'polypeptide(L)'
;MRALVLLLMLALAGTVGAQDLPPCLQRPTFVDPPQVNGVLWCLEEVIRDESAGELAFTALAAAPDGTLYAARPLYGQVLALTDGDGDGLPEAARLAAEGLTLPNGLAYYDGALYIAGGAFIYRLAGDAVEVLVDDLPSGAGFWTGGLTVGPDERLYVATGGPCDYCLPDDPARGAILSFGLDGGDRRIVATGLRQPGDVAFLNGALWTTDTARSGLAGVADLDELNRVTPGAFFGWPYCVGPDNRPDWPGDFDCAAAARPALAFPTHSTPVGLAAYTGEPFSNIAQTLLVVLNGSYNRAALAGFALAVVRFDEAGDPTGYEVILPEQADKNNPPGLTLQDLQYRGSGLWPRRPLDVTVSAEGWIYLSVDGGRILALRPR
;
A
#
# COMPACT_ATOMS: atom_id res chain seq x y z
N MET A 1 -25.85 47.97 -33.91
CA MET A 1 -25.91 46.57 -33.44
C MET A 1 -24.64 45.86 -33.91
N ARG A 2 -23.69 45.69 -33.05
CA ARG A 2 -22.42 44.94 -33.31
C ARG A 2 -22.51 43.64 -32.53
N ALA A 3 -22.59 42.52 -33.26
CA ALA A 3 -22.57 41.18 -32.64
C ALA A 3 -21.14 40.84 -32.23
N LEU A 4 -20.95 40.55 -30.92
CA LEU A 4 -19.70 40.06 -30.37
C LEU A 4 -19.71 38.52 -30.49
N VAL A 5 -18.86 37.97 -31.36
CA VAL A 5 -18.67 36.53 -31.50
C VAL A 5 -17.63 36.14 -30.42
N LEU A 6 -18.09 35.43 -29.40
CA LEU A 6 -17.25 34.83 -28.39
C LEU A 6 -16.71 33.49 -28.93
N LEU A 7 -15.41 33.46 -29.31
CA LEU A 7 -14.70 32.21 -29.60
C LEU A 7 -14.38 31.49 -28.28
N LEU A 8 -15.08 30.40 -28.00
CA LEU A 8 -14.72 29.46 -26.95
C LEU A 8 -13.55 28.61 -27.47
N MET A 9 -12.35 28.86 -27.00
CA MET A 9 -11.23 27.93 -27.17
C MET A 9 -11.41 26.80 -26.15
N LEU A 10 -11.90 25.63 -26.60
CA LEU A 10 -11.74 24.39 -25.85
C LEU A 10 -10.27 23.99 -25.92
N ALA A 11 -9.57 24.09 -24.79
CA ALA A 11 -8.30 23.41 -24.60
C ALA A 11 -8.61 21.90 -24.48
N LEU A 12 -8.34 21.16 -25.54
CA LEU A 12 -8.25 19.70 -25.49
C LEU A 12 -6.96 19.40 -24.70
N ALA A 13 -7.10 19.07 -23.42
CA ALA A 13 -6.07 18.34 -22.70
C ALA A 13 -6.01 16.95 -23.36
N GLY A 14 -5.01 16.73 -24.20
CA GLY A 14 -4.72 15.43 -24.76
C GLY A 14 -4.25 14.52 -23.63
N THR A 15 -5.04 13.52 -23.29
CA THR A 15 -4.53 12.38 -22.53
C THR A 15 -3.49 11.70 -23.40
N VAL A 16 -2.23 11.66 -22.97
CA VAL A 16 -1.18 10.85 -23.57
C VAL A 16 -1.63 9.40 -23.39
N GLY A 17 -2.19 8.82 -24.43
CA GLY A 17 -2.65 7.44 -24.41
C GLY A 17 -1.44 6.50 -24.33
N ALA A 18 -1.62 5.34 -23.72
CA ALA A 18 -0.63 4.26 -23.61
C ALA A 18 -0.01 3.81 -24.95
N GLN A 19 -0.46 4.33 -26.07
CA GLN A 19 -0.02 3.97 -27.43
C GLN A 19 1.21 4.73 -27.93
N ASP A 20 1.67 5.78 -27.24
CA ASP A 20 2.76 6.66 -27.70
C ASP A 20 4.09 6.48 -26.94
N LEU A 21 4.15 5.55 -25.98
CA LEU A 21 5.37 5.30 -25.24
C LEU A 21 6.41 4.52 -26.09
N PRO A 22 7.69 4.91 -26.08
CA PRO A 22 8.72 4.13 -26.77
C PRO A 22 8.88 2.73 -26.13
N PRO A 23 9.40 1.74 -26.90
CA PRO A 23 9.69 0.42 -26.33
C PRO A 23 10.56 0.49 -25.08
N CYS A 24 10.37 -0.42 -24.13
CA CYS A 24 11.03 -0.42 -22.81
C CYS A 24 12.54 -0.18 -22.87
N LEU A 25 13.26 -0.88 -23.77
CA LEU A 25 14.71 -0.76 -23.92
C LEU A 25 15.19 0.62 -24.42
N GLN A 26 14.28 1.44 -24.91
CA GLN A 26 14.59 2.80 -25.39
C GLN A 26 14.28 3.88 -24.35
N ARG A 27 13.65 3.51 -23.22
CA ARG A 27 13.33 4.43 -22.14
C ARG A 27 14.53 4.60 -21.24
N PRO A 28 14.95 5.84 -20.93
CA PRO A 28 16.13 6.08 -20.09
C PRO A 28 15.97 5.59 -18.66
N THR A 29 14.72 5.50 -18.19
CA THR A 29 14.32 5.07 -16.84
C THR A 29 14.13 3.56 -16.73
N PHE A 30 14.21 2.81 -17.85
CA PHE A 30 13.99 1.35 -17.86
C PHE A 30 15.02 0.60 -17.01
N VAL A 31 14.53 -0.35 -16.25
CA VAL A 31 15.32 -1.18 -15.33
C VAL A 31 15.17 -2.65 -15.68
N ASP A 32 16.31 -3.33 -15.87
CA ASP A 32 16.39 -4.78 -16.06
C ASP A 32 17.69 -5.29 -15.42
N PRO A 33 17.72 -6.25 -14.52
CA PRO A 33 16.64 -6.79 -13.70
C PRO A 33 16.23 -5.88 -12.51
N PRO A 34 15.14 -6.19 -11.80
CA PRO A 34 14.35 -7.42 -11.86
C PRO A 34 13.38 -7.40 -13.04
N GLN A 35 13.10 -8.59 -13.57
CA GLN A 35 12.09 -8.73 -14.61
C GLN A 35 10.70 -8.77 -14.00
N VAL A 36 9.74 -8.21 -14.72
CA VAL A 36 8.33 -8.25 -14.37
C VAL A 36 7.67 -9.44 -15.03
N ASN A 37 6.87 -10.19 -14.28
CA ASN A 37 6.14 -11.32 -14.81
C ASN A 37 5.04 -10.84 -15.75
N GLY A 38 5.26 -10.97 -17.03
CA GLY A 38 4.31 -10.63 -18.08
C GLY A 38 4.92 -9.78 -19.18
N VAL A 39 4.27 -9.82 -20.33
CA VAL A 39 4.74 -9.15 -21.56
C VAL A 39 4.19 -7.73 -21.72
N LEU A 40 3.39 -7.24 -20.77
CA LEU A 40 2.63 -5.98 -20.91
C LEU A 40 3.26 -4.79 -20.23
N TRP A 41 4.30 -4.99 -19.40
CA TRP A 41 4.87 -3.98 -18.53
C TRP A 41 6.31 -3.65 -18.80
N CYS A 42 6.65 -2.37 -18.57
CA CYS A 42 8.01 -1.92 -18.34
C CYS A 42 8.17 -1.54 -16.88
N LEU A 43 9.28 -1.94 -16.26
CA LEU A 43 9.69 -1.44 -14.96
C LEU A 43 10.64 -0.27 -15.17
N GLU A 44 10.33 0.87 -14.54
CA GLU A 44 11.10 2.11 -14.68
C GLU A 44 11.40 2.67 -13.29
N GLU A 45 12.58 3.25 -13.10
CA GLU A 45 12.94 3.94 -11.86
C GLU A 45 12.56 5.41 -11.97
N VAL A 46 11.58 5.86 -11.16
CA VAL A 46 11.05 7.23 -11.14
C VAL A 46 11.99 8.15 -10.39
N ILE A 47 12.36 7.77 -9.16
CA ILE A 47 13.23 8.55 -8.29
C ILE A 47 14.12 7.66 -7.44
N ARG A 48 15.32 8.16 -7.13
CA ARG A 48 16.26 7.55 -6.21
C ARG A 48 16.80 8.60 -5.25
N ASP A 49 16.56 8.41 -3.96
CA ASP A 49 17.15 9.19 -2.87
C ASP A 49 17.81 8.24 -1.86
N GLU A 50 19.02 7.80 -2.17
CA GLU A 50 19.77 6.87 -1.31
C GLU A 50 20.15 7.50 0.05
N SER A 51 20.12 8.84 0.16
CA SER A 51 20.40 9.54 1.41
C SER A 51 19.29 9.38 2.46
N ALA A 52 18.10 9.03 2.03
CA ALA A 52 16.93 8.94 2.89
C ALA A 52 16.80 7.61 3.66
N GLY A 53 17.68 6.62 3.41
CA GLY A 53 17.73 5.36 4.16
C GLY A 53 16.63 4.36 3.78
N GLU A 54 16.47 3.34 4.62
CA GLU A 54 15.57 2.20 4.31
C GLU A 54 14.09 2.59 4.26
N LEU A 55 13.66 3.54 5.08
CA LEU A 55 12.26 3.99 5.18
C LEU A 55 12.04 5.35 4.51
N ALA A 56 12.67 5.56 3.35
CA ALA A 56 12.60 6.86 2.69
C ALA A 56 11.20 7.22 2.17
N PHE A 57 10.49 6.25 1.59
CA PHE A 57 9.16 6.46 1.02
C PHE A 57 8.27 5.30 1.46
N THR A 58 7.51 5.46 2.55
CA THR A 58 6.70 4.38 3.13
C THR A 58 5.24 4.38 2.70
N ALA A 59 4.74 5.48 2.16
CA ALA A 59 3.39 5.56 1.62
C ALA A 59 3.38 6.42 0.36
N LEU A 60 2.53 6.06 -0.59
CA LEU A 60 2.33 6.73 -1.86
C LEU A 60 0.86 7.08 -2.07
N ALA A 61 0.59 8.21 -2.72
CA ALA A 61 -0.74 8.53 -3.23
C ALA A 61 -0.63 9.27 -4.55
N ALA A 62 -1.41 8.88 -5.54
CA ALA A 62 -1.45 9.56 -6.83
C ALA A 62 -2.65 10.51 -6.90
N ALA A 63 -2.41 11.73 -7.35
CA ALA A 63 -3.46 12.70 -7.63
C ALA A 63 -3.89 12.63 -9.11
N PRO A 64 -5.13 13.06 -9.44
CA PRO A 64 -5.63 13.02 -10.81
C PRO A 64 -4.87 13.90 -11.81
N ASP A 65 -4.08 14.86 -11.32
CA ASP A 65 -3.24 15.73 -12.15
C ASP A 65 -1.86 15.14 -12.48
N GLY A 66 -1.62 13.87 -12.10
CA GLY A 66 -0.36 13.16 -12.28
C GLY A 66 0.65 13.37 -11.15
N THR A 67 0.37 14.23 -10.18
CA THR A 67 1.25 14.40 -9.01
C THR A 67 1.28 13.12 -8.18
N LEU A 68 2.47 12.60 -7.90
CA LEU A 68 2.68 11.48 -7.00
C LEU A 68 3.19 12.01 -5.65
N TYR A 69 2.44 11.75 -4.58
CA TYR A 69 2.86 12.08 -3.21
C TYR A 69 3.58 10.91 -2.57
N ALA A 70 4.65 11.20 -1.82
CA ALA A 70 5.47 10.19 -1.15
C ALA A 70 5.79 10.62 0.28
N ALA A 71 5.43 9.78 1.26
CA ALA A 71 5.68 10.03 2.67
C ALA A 71 7.10 9.64 3.08
N ARG A 72 7.76 10.52 3.84
CA ARG A 72 9.08 10.32 4.46
C ARG A 72 8.94 10.35 5.97
N PRO A 73 8.59 9.22 6.63
CA PRO A 73 8.17 9.23 8.04
C PRO A 73 9.27 9.71 8.99
N LEU A 74 10.52 9.29 8.79
CA LEU A 74 11.62 9.67 9.67
C LEU A 74 12.04 11.13 9.53
N TYR A 75 11.62 11.80 8.46
CA TYR A 75 11.85 13.24 8.24
C TYR A 75 10.62 14.07 8.60
N GLY A 76 9.47 13.43 8.90
CA GLY A 76 8.22 14.14 9.12
C GLY A 76 7.76 14.92 7.89
N GLN A 77 7.96 14.38 6.70
CA GLN A 77 7.74 15.08 5.43
C GLN A 77 6.88 14.28 4.46
N VAL A 78 6.22 15.00 3.57
CA VAL A 78 5.63 14.47 2.34
C VAL A 78 6.22 15.24 1.17
N LEU A 79 6.70 14.53 0.16
CA LEU A 79 7.13 15.10 -1.13
C LEU A 79 5.97 15.02 -2.12
N ALA A 80 5.90 16.01 -3.01
CA ALA A 80 5.14 15.93 -4.25
C ALA A 80 6.14 15.78 -5.40
N LEU A 81 5.95 14.74 -6.18
CA LEU A 81 6.72 14.42 -7.36
C LEU A 81 5.86 14.82 -8.57
N THR A 82 6.43 15.64 -9.44
CA THR A 82 5.74 16.17 -10.61
C THR A 82 6.50 15.84 -11.88
N ASP A 83 5.77 15.58 -12.94
CA ASP A 83 6.29 15.41 -14.28
C ASP A 83 6.59 16.80 -14.87
N GLY A 84 7.85 17.09 -15.10
CA GLY A 84 8.31 18.39 -15.59
C GLY A 84 8.61 18.41 -17.09
N ASP A 85 8.83 17.25 -17.70
CA ASP A 85 9.15 17.14 -19.13
C ASP A 85 8.00 16.58 -19.98
N GLY A 86 6.91 16.15 -19.34
CA GLY A 86 5.69 15.71 -19.99
C GLY A 86 5.76 14.29 -20.52
N ASP A 87 6.72 13.48 -20.06
CA ASP A 87 6.84 12.07 -20.46
C ASP A 87 5.90 11.14 -19.67
N GLY A 88 5.24 11.70 -18.65
CA GLY A 88 4.28 11.03 -17.78
C GLY A 88 4.89 10.36 -16.57
N LEU A 89 6.21 10.42 -16.36
CA LEU A 89 6.85 10.02 -15.12
C LEU A 89 7.21 11.24 -14.27
N PRO A 90 6.88 11.23 -12.98
CA PRO A 90 7.33 12.28 -12.09
C PRO A 90 8.85 12.19 -11.87
N GLU A 91 9.62 13.24 -12.15
CA GLU A 91 11.05 13.32 -11.92
C GLU A 91 11.46 14.50 -11.02
N ALA A 92 10.62 15.53 -10.94
CA ALA A 92 10.88 16.67 -10.08
C ALA A 92 10.23 16.49 -8.71
N ALA A 93 11.03 16.59 -7.64
CA ALA A 93 10.54 16.47 -6.26
C ALA A 93 10.51 17.84 -5.58
N ARG A 94 9.38 18.18 -4.95
CA ARG A 94 9.25 19.33 -4.06
C ARG A 94 8.71 18.91 -2.69
N LEU A 95 9.05 19.67 -1.66
CA LEU A 95 8.44 19.49 -0.34
C LEU A 95 6.99 19.96 -0.41
N ALA A 96 6.04 19.05 -0.10
CA ALA A 96 4.62 19.35 -0.04
C ALA A 96 4.16 19.66 1.39
N ALA A 97 4.69 18.93 2.39
CA ALA A 97 4.41 19.17 3.80
C ALA A 97 5.60 18.76 4.67
N GLU A 98 5.78 19.43 5.81
CA GLU A 98 6.80 19.09 6.81
C GLU A 98 6.27 19.31 8.25
N GLY A 99 7.02 18.87 9.24
CA GLY A 99 6.62 18.94 10.64
C GLY A 99 5.57 17.89 11.03
N LEU A 100 5.40 16.87 10.20
CA LEU A 100 4.43 15.79 10.43
C LEU A 100 5.03 14.72 11.37
N THR A 101 4.18 14.06 12.13
CA THR A 101 4.61 12.95 13.01
C THR A 101 4.51 11.62 12.29
N LEU A 102 5.65 11.05 11.87
CA LEU A 102 5.75 9.73 11.26
C LEU A 102 4.69 9.48 10.15
N PRO A 103 4.56 10.32 9.13
CA PRO A 103 3.57 10.12 8.07
C PRO A 103 3.78 8.76 7.39
N ASN A 104 2.74 7.91 7.38
CA ASN A 104 2.85 6.53 6.91
C ASN A 104 1.57 6.01 6.21
N GLY A 105 0.57 6.83 6.06
CA GLY A 105 -0.62 6.57 5.26
C GLY A 105 -1.00 7.81 4.47
N LEU A 106 -1.26 7.68 3.18
CA LEU A 106 -1.63 8.77 2.27
C LEU A 106 -2.88 8.43 1.49
N ALA A 107 -3.80 9.37 1.36
CA ALA A 107 -4.95 9.27 0.47
C ALA A 107 -5.25 10.63 -0.17
N TYR A 108 -5.29 10.69 -1.49
CA TYR A 108 -5.73 11.90 -2.19
C TYR A 108 -7.22 11.81 -2.51
N TYR A 109 -7.96 12.82 -2.12
CA TYR A 109 -9.40 12.89 -2.36
C TYR A 109 -9.87 14.34 -2.46
N ASP A 110 -10.67 14.64 -3.46
CA ASP A 110 -11.35 15.92 -3.70
C ASP A 110 -10.45 17.15 -3.50
N GLY A 111 -9.27 17.17 -4.14
CA GLY A 111 -8.35 18.30 -4.12
C GLY A 111 -7.50 18.42 -2.86
N ALA A 112 -7.55 17.45 -1.95
CA ALA A 112 -6.74 17.43 -0.73
C ALA A 112 -6.02 16.08 -0.55
N LEU A 113 -4.84 16.13 0.07
CA LEU A 113 -4.13 14.96 0.54
C LEU A 113 -4.39 14.77 2.04
N TYR A 114 -4.92 13.63 2.40
CA TYR A 114 -5.04 13.19 3.78
C TYR A 114 -3.82 12.37 4.16
N ILE A 115 -3.28 12.61 5.36
CA ILE A 115 -2.01 12.04 5.81
C ILE A 115 -2.21 11.47 7.21
N ALA A 116 -2.04 10.16 7.39
CA ALA A 116 -2.06 9.52 8.69
C ALA A 116 -0.63 9.22 9.16
N GLY A 117 -0.36 9.46 10.45
CA GLY A 117 0.94 9.15 11.03
C GLY A 117 1.03 9.44 12.53
N GLY A 118 1.66 8.55 13.28
CA GLY A 118 1.71 8.67 14.73
C GLY A 118 0.31 8.76 15.33
N ALA A 119 0.06 9.81 16.10
CA ALA A 119 -1.24 10.11 16.72
C ALA A 119 -2.16 10.97 15.84
N PHE A 120 -1.80 11.26 14.61
CA PHE A 120 -2.44 12.33 13.85
C PHE A 120 -3.07 11.86 12.54
N ILE A 121 -4.13 12.56 12.13
CA ILE A 121 -4.55 12.67 10.73
C ILE A 121 -4.46 14.14 10.35
N TYR A 122 -3.75 14.43 9.27
CA TYR A 122 -3.62 15.77 8.71
C TYR A 122 -4.36 15.85 7.37
N ARG A 123 -4.72 17.07 6.99
CA ARG A 123 -5.22 17.41 5.66
C ARG A 123 -4.33 18.48 5.05
N LEU A 124 -3.79 18.21 3.88
CA LEU A 124 -3.04 19.18 3.07
C LEU A 124 -3.94 19.63 1.91
N ALA A 125 -4.28 20.91 1.87
CA ALA A 125 -5.03 21.53 0.77
C ALA A 125 -4.26 22.74 0.26
N GLY A 126 -3.80 22.69 -0.98
CA GLY A 126 -2.80 23.62 -1.47
C GLY A 126 -1.51 23.52 -0.65
N ASP A 127 -1.06 24.63 -0.04
CA ASP A 127 0.11 24.67 0.84
C ASP A 127 -0.25 24.66 2.35
N ALA A 128 -1.53 24.53 2.69
CA ALA A 128 -2.00 24.57 4.07
C ALA A 128 -2.14 23.16 4.65
N VAL A 129 -1.44 22.91 5.76
CA VAL A 129 -1.58 21.70 6.57
C VAL A 129 -2.48 21.97 7.75
N GLU A 130 -3.55 21.20 7.89
CA GLU A 130 -4.49 21.23 9.00
C GLU A 130 -4.42 19.91 9.78
N VAL A 131 -4.50 19.95 11.11
CA VAL A 131 -4.64 18.77 11.96
C VAL A 131 -6.14 18.48 12.11
N LEU A 132 -6.59 17.33 11.62
CA LEU A 132 -7.98 16.88 11.76
C LEU A 132 -8.19 16.02 13.00
N VAL A 133 -7.21 15.15 13.31
CA VAL A 133 -7.21 14.24 14.46
C VAL A 133 -5.83 14.31 15.10
N ASP A 134 -5.77 14.35 16.44
CA ASP A 134 -4.52 14.42 17.22
C ASP A 134 -4.45 13.37 18.35
N ASP A 135 -5.42 12.45 18.39
CA ASP A 135 -5.58 11.45 19.44
C ASP A 135 -5.69 10.01 18.91
N LEU A 136 -5.14 9.72 17.72
CA LEU A 136 -5.01 8.33 17.30
C LEU A 136 -4.16 7.55 18.30
N PRO A 137 -4.53 6.30 18.63
CA PRO A 137 -3.75 5.49 19.53
C PRO A 137 -2.38 5.18 18.91
N SER A 138 -1.34 5.68 19.53
CA SER A 138 0.04 5.57 19.05
C SER A 138 0.99 5.22 20.21
N GLY A 139 2.28 5.09 19.93
CA GLY A 139 3.30 4.79 20.92
C GLY A 139 4.03 3.48 20.64
N ALA A 140 4.31 2.67 21.67
CA ALA A 140 5.01 1.40 21.50
C ALA A 140 4.25 0.43 20.58
N GLY A 141 4.98 -0.46 19.92
CA GLY A 141 4.42 -1.47 19.03
C GLY A 141 4.45 -1.06 17.57
N PHE A 142 3.37 -1.33 16.84
CA PHE A 142 3.28 -1.09 15.40
C PHE A 142 2.71 0.30 15.11
N TRP A 143 3.16 0.87 14.01
CA TRP A 143 2.79 2.22 13.60
C TRP A 143 1.34 2.30 13.13
N THR A 144 0.81 3.52 13.06
CA THR A 144 -0.36 3.83 12.24
C THR A 144 -0.02 3.47 10.80
N GLY A 145 -0.87 2.63 10.19
CA GLY A 145 -0.68 2.11 8.84
C GLY A 145 -1.36 2.96 7.78
N GLY A 146 -1.82 2.32 6.73
CA GLY A 146 -2.43 2.97 5.58
C GLY A 146 -3.71 3.74 5.88
N LEU A 147 -4.04 4.62 4.96
CA LEU A 147 -5.21 5.49 4.98
C LEU A 147 -5.90 5.46 3.62
N THR A 148 -7.22 5.36 3.61
CA THR A 148 -8.02 5.49 2.38
C THR A 148 -9.30 6.29 2.64
N VAL A 149 -9.93 6.78 1.56
CA VAL A 149 -11.27 7.38 1.60
C VAL A 149 -12.26 6.37 1.03
N GLY A 150 -13.32 6.10 1.78
CA GLY A 150 -14.37 5.17 1.36
C GLY A 150 -15.40 5.81 0.41
N PRO A 151 -16.21 4.99 -0.24
CA PRO A 151 -17.31 5.45 -1.11
C PRO A 151 -18.42 6.17 -0.35
N ASP A 152 -18.40 6.12 0.96
CA ASP A 152 -19.27 6.84 1.90
C ASP A 152 -18.67 8.18 2.36
N GLU A 153 -17.60 8.65 1.70
CA GLU A 153 -16.88 9.90 2.01
C GLU A 153 -16.33 9.94 3.45
N ARG A 154 -15.84 8.82 3.94
CA ARG A 154 -15.18 8.71 5.23
C ARG A 154 -13.72 8.30 5.09
N LEU A 155 -12.90 8.78 5.99
CA LEU A 155 -11.52 8.30 6.16
C LEU A 155 -11.53 6.95 6.88
N TYR A 156 -10.70 6.02 6.41
CA TYR A 156 -10.43 4.74 7.06
C TYR A 156 -8.94 4.62 7.30
N VAL A 157 -8.54 4.33 8.53
CA VAL A 157 -7.15 4.25 8.94
C VAL A 157 -6.87 2.97 9.72
N ALA A 158 -5.74 2.34 9.42
CA ALA A 158 -5.24 1.18 10.14
C ALA A 158 -4.39 1.63 11.33
N THR A 159 -4.63 1.09 12.51
CA THR A 159 -3.84 1.35 13.72
C THR A 159 -3.19 0.07 14.21
N GLY A 160 -1.88 0.07 14.36
CA GLY A 160 -1.12 -1.10 14.79
C GLY A 160 -1.32 -1.46 16.25
N GLY A 161 -1.19 -2.74 16.59
CA GLY A 161 -1.21 -3.24 17.96
C GLY A 161 -0.04 -2.69 18.80
N PRO A 162 -0.18 -2.64 20.14
CA PRO A 162 0.85 -2.06 21.03
C PRO A 162 2.08 -2.95 21.21
N CYS A 163 2.03 -4.19 20.78
CA CYS A 163 3.13 -5.16 20.90
C CYS A 163 2.90 -6.36 19.98
N ASP A 164 3.88 -7.26 19.94
CA ASP A 164 3.77 -8.53 19.20
C ASP A 164 2.67 -9.45 19.78
N TYR A 165 2.55 -9.49 21.10
CA TYR A 165 1.64 -10.38 21.81
C TYR A 165 1.28 -9.82 23.21
N CYS A 166 0.25 -9.02 23.27
CA CYS A 166 -0.31 -8.48 24.51
C CYS A 166 -1.78 -8.06 24.30
N LEU A 167 -2.49 -7.86 25.38
CA LEU A 167 -3.79 -7.20 25.33
C LEU A 167 -3.57 -5.71 25.10
N PRO A 168 -4.27 -5.12 24.11
CA PRO A 168 -4.27 -3.66 23.97
C PRO A 168 -5.05 -3.02 25.13
N ASP A 169 -4.47 -1.97 25.72
CA ASP A 169 -5.16 -1.15 26.72
C ASP A 169 -6.26 -0.27 26.07
N ASP A 170 -6.07 0.07 24.81
CA ASP A 170 -7.01 0.83 23.99
C ASP A 170 -7.58 -0.08 22.90
N PRO A 171 -8.92 -0.28 22.81
CA PRO A 171 -9.55 -1.09 21.78
C PRO A 171 -9.36 -0.54 20.36
N ALA A 172 -8.91 0.68 20.21
CA ALA A 172 -8.55 1.28 18.94
C ALA A 172 -7.11 0.93 18.48
N ARG A 173 -6.35 0.12 19.25
CA ARG A 173 -5.07 -0.47 18.84
C ARG A 173 -5.30 -1.83 18.21
N GLY A 174 -4.60 -2.11 17.09
CA GLY A 174 -4.85 -3.32 16.30
C GLY A 174 -6.26 -3.30 15.67
N ALA A 175 -6.61 -2.17 15.06
CA ALA A 175 -7.97 -1.88 14.62
C ALA A 175 -8.00 -1.11 13.28
N ILE A 176 -9.15 -1.13 12.65
CA ILE A 176 -9.51 -0.18 11.59
C ILE A 176 -10.47 0.83 12.18
N LEU A 177 -10.09 2.11 12.09
CA LEU A 177 -10.90 3.24 12.53
C LEU A 177 -11.49 3.96 11.31
N SER A 178 -12.63 4.64 11.49
CA SER A 178 -13.13 5.57 10.49
C SER A 178 -13.52 6.91 11.09
N PHE A 179 -13.44 7.96 10.27
CA PHE A 179 -13.75 9.35 10.63
C PHE A 179 -14.50 10.03 9.48
N GLY A 180 -15.23 11.10 9.75
CA GLY A 180 -15.63 12.04 8.72
C GLY A 180 -14.42 12.70 8.06
N LEU A 181 -14.59 13.28 6.87
CA LEU A 181 -13.51 14.01 6.17
C LEU A 181 -13.01 15.25 6.96
N ASP A 182 -13.77 15.70 7.94
CA ASP A 182 -13.42 16.76 8.88
C ASP A 182 -12.70 16.26 10.15
N GLY A 183 -12.42 14.93 10.24
CA GLY A 183 -11.83 14.29 11.41
C GLY A 183 -12.83 13.95 12.53
N GLY A 184 -14.10 14.32 12.39
CA GLY A 184 -15.17 14.02 13.35
C GLY A 184 -15.74 12.60 13.22
N ASP A 185 -16.75 12.30 14.07
CA ASP A 185 -17.52 11.04 14.03
C ASP A 185 -16.64 9.78 14.00
N ARG A 186 -15.67 9.70 14.94
CA ARG A 186 -14.77 8.54 15.10
C ARG A 186 -15.55 7.28 15.38
N ARG A 187 -15.23 6.19 14.66
CA ARG A 187 -15.79 4.85 14.86
C ARG A 187 -14.70 3.80 14.82
N ILE A 188 -14.81 2.78 15.65
CA ILE A 188 -14.04 1.54 15.52
C ILE A 188 -14.82 0.64 14.56
N VAL A 189 -14.23 0.35 13.40
CA VAL A 189 -14.86 -0.46 12.36
C VAL A 189 -14.62 -1.95 12.60
N ALA A 190 -13.37 -2.33 12.90
CA ALA A 190 -12.97 -3.70 13.19
C ALA A 190 -11.78 -3.71 14.15
N THR A 191 -11.60 -4.81 14.86
CA THR A 191 -10.55 -4.98 15.87
C THR A 191 -9.89 -6.36 15.75
N GLY A 192 -8.91 -6.63 16.60
CA GLY A 192 -8.26 -7.94 16.66
C GLY A 192 -7.26 -8.17 15.53
N LEU A 193 -6.72 -7.10 14.97
CA LEU A 193 -5.60 -7.09 14.04
C LEU A 193 -4.31 -6.87 14.83
N ARG A 194 -3.20 -7.44 14.36
CA ARG A 194 -1.90 -7.25 15.02
C ARG A 194 -1.14 -6.07 14.43
N GLN A 195 -0.86 -6.15 13.15
CA GLN A 195 -0.15 -5.14 12.40
C GLN A 195 -0.84 -4.96 11.04
N PRO A 196 -2.05 -4.34 11.05
CA PRO A 196 -2.67 -4.00 9.79
C PRO A 196 -1.76 -3.02 9.03
N GLY A 197 -1.41 -3.39 7.80
CA GLY A 197 -0.46 -2.63 6.99
C GLY A 197 -1.14 -1.49 6.28
N ASP A 198 -2.12 -1.81 5.45
CA ASP A 198 -2.80 -0.84 4.62
C ASP A 198 -4.29 -1.17 4.44
N VAL A 199 -5.03 -0.23 3.88
CA VAL A 199 -6.48 -0.31 3.65
C VAL A 199 -6.85 0.17 2.25
N ALA A 200 -7.73 -0.58 1.57
CA ALA A 200 -8.23 -0.18 0.25
C ALA A 200 -9.67 -0.64 0.03
N PHE A 201 -10.40 0.10 -0.80
CA PHE A 201 -11.71 -0.32 -1.28
C PHE A 201 -11.60 -0.96 -2.66
N LEU A 202 -12.22 -2.13 -2.82
CA LEU A 202 -12.45 -2.74 -4.12
C LEU A 202 -13.92 -3.17 -4.21
N ASN A 203 -14.63 -2.72 -5.25
CA ASN A 203 -16.05 -3.03 -5.49
C ASN A 203 -16.95 -2.77 -4.27
N GLY A 204 -16.68 -1.69 -3.53
CA GLY A 204 -17.42 -1.30 -2.33
C GLY A 204 -17.09 -2.11 -1.06
N ALA A 205 -16.25 -3.11 -1.14
CA ALA A 205 -15.73 -3.83 0.03
C ALA A 205 -14.43 -3.19 0.52
N LEU A 206 -14.30 -3.05 1.84
CA LEU A 206 -13.07 -2.60 2.50
C LEU A 206 -12.17 -3.80 2.77
N TRP A 207 -10.91 -3.66 2.43
CA TRP A 207 -9.87 -4.65 2.61
C TRP A 207 -8.73 -4.11 3.45
N THR A 208 -8.06 -4.99 4.21
CA THR A 208 -6.82 -4.68 4.93
C THR A 208 -5.89 -5.87 4.91
N THR A 209 -4.60 -5.60 4.89
CA THR A 209 -3.57 -6.62 5.16
C THR A 209 -3.32 -6.72 6.65
N ASP A 210 -2.89 -7.89 7.14
CA ASP A 210 -2.40 -8.03 8.51
C ASP A 210 -1.16 -8.93 8.55
N THR A 211 -0.13 -8.47 9.22
CA THR A 211 1.10 -9.24 9.41
C THR A 211 1.01 -10.07 10.67
N ALA A 212 1.17 -11.35 10.48
CA ALA A 212 1.11 -12.35 11.53
C ALA A 212 2.21 -12.20 12.58
N ARG A 213 2.02 -12.88 13.70
CA ARG A 213 2.93 -12.89 14.82
C ARG A 213 4.27 -13.54 14.47
N SER A 214 5.36 -12.90 14.87
CA SER A 214 6.70 -13.43 14.68
C SER A 214 7.07 -14.43 15.79
N GLY A 215 7.77 -15.53 15.46
CA GLY A 215 8.50 -16.32 16.43
C GLY A 215 7.74 -17.42 17.16
N LEU A 216 6.53 -17.79 16.75
CA LEU A 216 5.86 -18.98 17.24
C LEU A 216 6.51 -20.25 16.68
N ALA A 217 7.23 -20.98 17.56
CA ALA A 217 7.84 -22.24 17.16
C ALA A 217 6.72 -23.30 16.92
N GLY A 218 6.70 -23.88 15.72
CA GLY A 218 5.82 -25.01 15.38
C GLY A 218 4.38 -24.65 15.03
N VAL A 219 4.03 -23.37 14.94
CA VAL A 219 2.73 -22.90 14.47
C VAL A 219 2.93 -22.09 13.19
N ALA A 220 2.22 -22.46 12.14
CA ALA A 220 2.16 -21.67 10.91
C ALA A 220 1.18 -20.51 11.15
N ASP A 221 1.70 -19.36 11.57
CA ASP A 221 0.94 -18.14 11.60
C ASP A 221 1.04 -17.47 10.24
N LEU A 222 -0.06 -17.38 9.52
CA LEU A 222 -0.10 -16.90 8.15
C LEU A 222 -0.35 -15.40 8.13
N ASP A 223 0.35 -14.72 7.25
CA ASP A 223 0.02 -13.33 6.93
C ASP A 223 -1.30 -13.26 6.15
N GLU A 224 -2.07 -12.19 6.29
CA GLU A 224 -3.47 -12.19 5.92
C GLU A 224 -3.87 -11.02 5.00
N LEU A 225 -4.83 -11.30 4.11
CA LEU A 225 -5.72 -10.31 3.53
C LEU A 225 -7.11 -10.50 4.11
N ASN A 226 -7.64 -9.47 4.72
CA ASN A 226 -8.89 -9.48 5.45
C ASN A 226 -9.94 -8.61 4.77
N ARG A 227 -11.16 -9.15 4.60
CA ARG A 227 -12.34 -8.38 4.23
C ARG A 227 -12.92 -7.75 5.48
N VAL A 228 -12.83 -6.42 5.59
CA VAL A 228 -13.27 -5.70 6.79
C VAL A 228 -14.79 -5.50 6.75
N THR A 229 -15.46 -6.02 7.76
CA THR A 229 -16.89 -5.78 7.98
C THR A 229 -17.09 -5.07 9.32
N PRO A 230 -18.06 -4.16 9.45
CA PRO A 230 -18.30 -3.47 10.70
C PRO A 230 -18.56 -4.43 11.86
N GLY A 231 -17.81 -4.26 12.96
CA GLY A 231 -17.89 -5.11 14.16
C GLY A 231 -17.07 -6.39 14.08
N ALA A 232 -16.33 -6.65 13.00
CA ALA A 232 -15.48 -7.83 12.91
C ALA A 232 -14.34 -7.78 13.95
N PHE A 233 -14.01 -8.96 14.48
CA PHE A 233 -12.86 -9.22 15.33
C PHE A 233 -11.99 -10.30 14.69
N PHE A 234 -10.73 -9.98 14.36
CA PHE A 234 -9.84 -10.85 13.58
C PHE A 234 -8.97 -11.77 14.44
N GLY A 235 -9.18 -11.80 15.76
CA GLY A 235 -8.63 -12.83 16.65
C GLY A 235 -7.40 -12.42 17.46
N TRP A 236 -6.54 -11.52 16.97
CA TRP A 236 -5.39 -11.09 17.77
C TRP A 236 -5.84 -10.34 19.04
N PRO A 237 -5.20 -10.56 20.20
CA PRO A 237 -4.05 -11.43 20.45
C PRO A 237 -4.38 -12.87 20.84
N TYR A 238 -5.63 -13.26 20.81
CA TYR A 238 -6.09 -14.55 21.36
C TYR A 238 -5.88 -15.73 20.42
N CYS A 239 -5.96 -15.50 19.12
CA CYS A 239 -5.96 -16.53 18.09
C CYS A 239 -4.71 -16.48 17.23
N VAL A 240 -4.31 -17.63 16.72
CA VAL A 240 -3.28 -17.79 15.71
C VAL A 240 -3.85 -18.70 14.62
N GLY A 241 -4.12 -18.10 13.47
CA GLY A 241 -4.90 -18.78 12.44
C GLY A 241 -6.35 -19.06 12.87
N PRO A 242 -7.10 -19.78 12.05
CA PRO A 242 -8.54 -19.92 12.27
C PRO A 242 -8.94 -20.80 13.46
N ASP A 243 -8.09 -21.75 13.84
CA ASP A 243 -8.45 -22.82 14.79
C ASP A 243 -7.46 -22.96 15.96
N ASN A 244 -6.34 -22.26 15.95
CA ASN A 244 -5.30 -22.35 16.96
C ASN A 244 -5.30 -21.14 17.87
N ARG A 245 -5.15 -21.37 19.18
CA ARG A 245 -4.91 -20.32 20.16
C ARG A 245 -3.44 -20.34 20.58
N PRO A 246 -2.83 -19.18 20.76
CA PRO A 246 -1.56 -19.13 21.46
C PRO A 246 -1.76 -19.57 22.92
N ASP A 247 -0.68 -19.87 23.61
CA ASP A 247 -0.66 -20.21 25.03
C ASP A 247 -0.97 -18.97 25.89
N TRP A 248 -2.21 -18.48 25.76
CA TRP A 248 -2.70 -17.26 26.42
C TRP A 248 -3.65 -17.64 27.55
N PRO A 249 -3.54 -17.06 28.73
CA PRO A 249 -4.48 -17.28 29.80
C PRO A 249 -5.81 -16.57 29.51
N GLY A 250 -6.78 -17.30 28.99
CA GLY A 250 -8.14 -16.79 28.74
C GLY A 250 -8.97 -17.72 27.88
N ASP A 251 -10.28 -17.66 28.05
CA ASP A 251 -11.27 -18.50 27.35
C ASP A 251 -11.86 -17.75 26.14
N PHE A 252 -11.04 -17.45 25.13
CA PHE A 252 -11.57 -16.91 23.89
C PHE A 252 -11.88 -18.03 22.89
N ASP A 253 -13.07 -18.01 22.32
CA ASP A 253 -13.45 -18.94 21.26
C ASP A 253 -12.98 -18.41 19.91
N CYS A 254 -11.86 -18.92 19.42
CA CYS A 254 -11.30 -18.52 18.13
C CYS A 254 -12.18 -18.89 16.93
N ALA A 255 -13.14 -19.78 17.08
CA ALA A 255 -14.11 -20.05 16.03
C ALA A 255 -15.08 -18.86 15.80
N ALA A 256 -15.20 -17.96 16.78
CA ALA A 256 -15.99 -16.73 16.67
C ALA A 256 -15.22 -15.57 16.00
N ALA A 257 -13.91 -15.70 15.83
CA ALA A 257 -13.12 -14.69 15.12
C ALA A 257 -13.44 -14.72 13.62
N ALA A 258 -13.39 -13.54 13.00
CA ALA A 258 -13.46 -13.42 11.56
C ALA A 258 -12.25 -14.13 10.92
N ARG A 259 -12.51 -14.88 9.86
CA ARG A 259 -11.45 -15.59 9.14
C ARG A 259 -10.82 -14.71 8.10
N PRO A 260 -9.50 -14.86 7.84
CA PRO A 260 -8.89 -14.21 6.72
C PRO A 260 -9.53 -14.64 5.40
N ALA A 261 -9.72 -13.70 4.50
CA ALA A 261 -10.25 -13.98 3.18
C ALA A 261 -9.22 -14.68 2.29
N LEU A 262 -7.94 -14.33 2.47
CA LEU A 262 -6.80 -14.97 1.80
C LEU A 262 -5.60 -14.98 2.76
N ALA A 263 -4.82 -16.05 2.72
CA ALA A 263 -3.59 -16.19 3.47
C ALA A 263 -2.37 -16.13 2.56
N PHE A 264 -1.33 -15.43 3.03
CA PHE A 264 0.01 -15.43 2.44
C PHE A 264 0.94 -16.34 3.26
N PRO A 265 2.03 -16.82 2.68
CA PRO A 265 3.03 -17.56 3.44
C PRO A 265 3.53 -16.75 4.64
N THR A 266 3.79 -17.43 5.74
CA THR A 266 4.36 -16.84 6.96
C THR A 266 5.57 -15.96 6.64
N HIS A 267 5.62 -14.77 7.20
CA HIS A 267 6.67 -13.77 7.03
C HIS A 267 6.74 -13.13 5.63
N SER A 268 5.67 -13.18 4.86
CA SER A 268 5.56 -12.37 3.64
C SER A 268 5.46 -10.88 3.94
N THR A 269 4.93 -10.54 5.10
CA THR A 269 4.77 -9.18 5.63
C THR A 269 4.03 -8.26 4.64
N PRO A 270 2.71 -8.47 4.45
CA PRO A 270 1.92 -7.63 3.56
C PRO A 270 1.70 -6.24 4.18
N VAL A 271 2.17 -5.18 3.52
CA VAL A 271 2.20 -3.81 4.08
C VAL A 271 1.47 -2.77 3.23
N GLY A 272 1.51 -2.87 1.90
CA GLY A 272 0.85 -1.94 1.00
C GLY A 272 -0.30 -2.61 0.25
N LEU A 273 -1.36 -1.84 -0.06
CA LEU A 273 -2.57 -2.35 -0.68
C LEU A 273 -3.20 -1.27 -1.59
N ALA A 274 -3.42 -1.61 -2.86
CA ALA A 274 -4.14 -0.73 -3.77
C ALA A 274 -5.13 -1.50 -4.63
N ALA A 275 -6.28 -0.91 -4.93
CA ALA A 275 -7.22 -1.46 -5.90
C ALA A 275 -6.77 -1.13 -7.33
N TYR A 276 -6.79 -2.12 -8.20
CA TYR A 276 -6.61 -1.93 -9.63
C TYR A 276 -7.94 -2.20 -10.35
N THR A 277 -8.52 -1.17 -10.94
CA THR A 277 -9.91 -1.24 -11.42
C THR A 277 -10.06 -1.23 -12.94
N GLY A 278 -9.00 -0.89 -13.71
CA GLY A 278 -9.18 -0.63 -15.14
C GLY A 278 -7.97 -0.84 -16.04
N GLU A 279 -7.87 0.07 -17.00
CA GLU A 279 -6.82 0.13 -18.00
C GLU A 279 -5.56 0.83 -17.46
N PRO A 280 -4.37 0.65 -18.11
CA PRO A 280 -4.18 -0.10 -19.34
C PRO A 280 -3.99 -1.62 -19.15
N PHE A 281 -3.97 -2.10 -17.91
CA PHE A 281 -3.65 -3.50 -17.60
C PHE A 281 -4.93 -4.31 -17.35
N SER A 282 -5.74 -4.47 -18.38
CA SER A 282 -7.04 -5.16 -18.30
C SER A 282 -6.95 -6.60 -17.78
N ASN A 283 -5.79 -7.25 -17.93
CA ASN A 283 -5.55 -8.59 -17.41
C ASN A 283 -5.48 -8.69 -15.87
N ILE A 284 -5.33 -7.54 -15.20
CA ILE A 284 -5.40 -7.43 -13.72
C ILE A 284 -6.49 -6.46 -13.27
N ALA A 285 -7.44 -6.12 -14.13
CA ALA A 285 -8.57 -5.30 -13.73
C ALA A 285 -9.41 -6.00 -12.64
N GLN A 286 -10.00 -5.21 -11.76
CA GLN A 286 -10.81 -5.68 -10.62
C GLN A 286 -10.04 -6.60 -9.66
N THR A 287 -8.80 -6.22 -9.33
CA THR A 287 -7.91 -6.93 -8.42
C THR A 287 -7.39 -6.02 -7.32
N LEU A 288 -6.76 -6.62 -6.31
CA LEU A 288 -5.93 -5.90 -5.34
C LEU A 288 -4.45 -6.14 -5.64
N LEU A 289 -3.68 -5.08 -5.68
CA LEU A 289 -2.24 -5.10 -5.61
C LEU A 289 -1.83 -5.19 -4.15
N VAL A 290 -0.97 -6.15 -3.81
CA VAL A 290 -0.49 -6.35 -2.44
C VAL A 290 1.03 -6.32 -2.43
N VAL A 291 1.58 -5.44 -1.62
CA VAL A 291 3.02 -5.37 -1.36
C VAL A 291 3.40 -6.36 -0.28
N LEU A 292 4.24 -7.32 -0.62
CA LEU A 292 4.83 -8.28 0.31
C LEU A 292 6.24 -7.80 0.65
N ASN A 293 6.40 -7.10 1.77
CA ASN A 293 7.67 -6.47 2.20
C ASN A 293 8.77 -7.50 2.44
N GLY A 294 8.39 -8.67 2.94
CA GLY A 294 9.28 -9.82 3.06
C GLY A 294 9.84 -10.09 4.45
N SER A 295 10.37 -11.28 4.59
CA SER A 295 10.82 -11.85 5.85
C SER A 295 12.02 -11.12 6.43
N TYR A 296 12.09 -11.06 7.78
CA TYR A 296 13.22 -10.54 8.53
C TYR A 296 13.96 -11.68 9.25
N ASN A 297 15.29 -11.65 9.22
CA ASN A 297 16.16 -12.58 9.95
C ASN A 297 15.85 -14.08 9.69
N ARG A 298 15.56 -14.44 8.44
CA ARG A 298 15.26 -15.81 8.02
C ARG A 298 16.21 -16.28 6.94
N ALA A 299 16.59 -17.56 7.00
CA ALA A 299 17.42 -18.19 5.97
C ALA A 299 16.64 -18.45 4.68
N ALA A 300 15.36 -18.85 4.81
CA ALA A 300 14.42 -18.90 3.70
C ALA A 300 13.65 -17.58 3.66
N LEU A 301 13.66 -16.94 2.51
CA LEU A 301 13.02 -15.64 2.32
C LEU A 301 11.62 -15.85 1.74
N ALA A 302 10.66 -15.13 2.29
CA ALA A 302 9.29 -15.02 1.79
C ALA A 302 8.98 -13.57 1.50
N GLY A 303 8.05 -13.29 0.60
CA GLY A 303 7.72 -11.92 0.21
C GLY A 303 8.75 -11.29 -0.71
N PHE A 304 9.16 -10.05 -0.49
CA PHE A 304 9.98 -9.24 -1.39
C PHE A 304 9.34 -9.12 -2.78
N ALA A 305 8.03 -8.83 -2.82
CA ALA A 305 7.27 -8.97 -4.04
C ALA A 305 6.11 -7.97 -4.14
N LEU A 306 5.69 -7.70 -5.36
CA LEU A 306 4.37 -7.17 -5.67
C LEU A 306 3.50 -8.31 -6.19
N ALA A 307 2.37 -8.54 -5.53
CA ALA A 307 1.41 -9.58 -5.86
C ALA A 307 0.08 -8.96 -6.32
N VAL A 308 -0.67 -9.74 -7.10
CA VAL A 308 -2.04 -9.44 -7.55
C VAL A 308 -2.97 -10.48 -6.96
N VAL A 309 -3.96 -10.06 -6.20
CA VAL A 309 -5.03 -10.92 -5.68
C VAL A 309 -6.21 -10.87 -6.64
N ARG A 310 -6.65 -12.05 -7.09
CA ARG A 310 -7.78 -12.21 -8.00
C ARG A 310 -9.05 -12.58 -7.26
N PHE A 311 -10.18 -12.14 -7.80
CA PHE A 311 -11.50 -12.33 -7.22
C PHE A 311 -12.42 -13.07 -8.20
N ASP A 312 -13.38 -13.78 -7.66
CA ASP A 312 -14.50 -14.34 -8.41
C ASP A 312 -15.65 -13.34 -8.56
N GLU A 313 -16.73 -13.78 -9.23
CA GLU A 313 -17.92 -12.95 -9.44
C GLU A 313 -18.67 -12.59 -8.14
N ALA A 314 -18.48 -13.36 -7.06
CA ALA A 314 -19.03 -13.08 -5.74
C ALA A 314 -18.21 -12.04 -4.95
N GLY A 315 -17.01 -11.71 -5.45
CA GLY A 315 -16.07 -10.80 -4.81
C GLY A 315 -15.26 -11.49 -3.72
N ASP A 316 -15.10 -12.82 -3.78
CA ASP A 316 -14.24 -13.56 -2.89
C ASP A 316 -12.88 -13.82 -3.55
N PRO A 317 -11.76 -13.71 -2.81
CA PRO A 317 -10.44 -13.92 -3.39
C PRO A 317 -10.23 -15.39 -3.76
N THR A 318 -9.77 -15.64 -5.00
CA THR A 318 -9.51 -16.98 -5.53
C THR A 318 -8.05 -17.40 -5.42
N GLY A 319 -7.16 -16.46 -5.11
CA GLY A 319 -5.73 -16.66 -5.00
C GLY A 319 -4.94 -15.42 -5.37
N TYR A 320 -3.62 -15.55 -5.39
CA TYR A 320 -2.73 -14.46 -5.80
C TYR A 320 -1.64 -14.98 -6.73
N GLU A 321 -1.07 -14.05 -7.51
CA GLU A 321 0.13 -14.28 -8.31
C GLU A 321 1.14 -13.16 -8.07
N VAL A 322 2.43 -13.49 -8.05
CA VAL A 322 3.50 -12.49 -7.97
C VAL A 322 3.80 -11.98 -9.37
N ILE A 323 3.75 -10.66 -9.53
CA ILE A 323 4.09 -10.01 -10.81
C ILE A 323 5.48 -9.38 -10.82
N LEU A 324 6.02 -9.03 -9.66
CA LEU A 324 7.39 -8.52 -9.51
C LEU A 324 8.02 -9.09 -8.24
N PRO A 325 9.21 -9.70 -8.31
CA PRO A 325 9.96 -10.05 -9.51
C PRO A 325 9.33 -11.20 -10.28
N GLU A 326 9.68 -11.36 -11.56
CA GLU A 326 9.28 -12.53 -12.33
C GLU A 326 9.75 -13.82 -11.67
N GLN A 327 8.85 -14.78 -11.56
CA GLN A 327 9.13 -16.09 -10.97
C GLN A 327 9.30 -17.15 -12.05
N ALA A 328 10.34 -17.97 -11.91
CA ALA A 328 10.65 -19.02 -12.87
C ALA A 328 9.59 -20.14 -12.90
N ASP A 329 8.92 -20.37 -11.77
CA ASP A 329 7.85 -21.36 -11.65
C ASP A 329 6.64 -20.75 -10.94
N LYS A 330 5.57 -20.53 -11.71
CA LYS A 330 4.32 -19.96 -11.21
C LYS A 330 3.54 -20.89 -10.27
N ASN A 331 3.80 -22.20 -10.35
CA ASN A 331 3.08 -23.21 -9.56
C ASN A 331 3.77 -23.51 -8.23
N ASN A 332 5.00 -23.09 -8.08
CA ASN A 332 5.76 -23.22 -6.86
C ASN A 332 6.40 -21.86 -6.58
N PRO A 333 5.70 -20.95 -5.87
CA PRO A 333 6.29 -19.67 -5.50
C PRO A 333 7.56 -19.98 -4.72
N PRO A 334 8.76 -19.76 -5.28
CA PRO A 334 9.97 -20.12 -4.63
C PRO A 334 10.10 -19.25 -3.39
N GLY A 335 10.39 -19.87 -2.27
CA GLY A 335 11.10 -19.16 -1.25
C GLY A 335 12.37 -18.64 -1.93
N LEU A 336 12.43 -17.34 -2.20
CA LEU A 336 13.63 -16.71 -2.72
C LEU A 336 14.76 -17.02 -1.75
N THR A 337 15.82 -17.66 -2.22
CA THR A 337 17.00 -17.87 -1.39
C THR A 337 17.85 -16.60 -1.36
N LEU A 338 18.70 -16.44 -0.34
CA LEU A 338 19.69 -15.36 -0.32
C LEU A 338 20.55 -15.34 -1.61
N GLN A 339 20.78 -16.50 -2.21
CA GLN A 339 21.51 -16.65 -3.46
C GLN A 339 20.73 -16.10 -4.64
N ASP A 340 19.42 -16.35 -4.72
CA ASP A 340 18.54 -15.78 -5.74
C ASP A 340 18.51 -14.26 -5.66
N LEU A 341 18.59 -13.74 -4.46
CA LEU A 341 18.59 -12.32 -4.20
C LEU A 341 19.93 -11.64 -4.56
N GLN A 342 21.05 -12.25 -4.27
CA GLN A 342 22.39 -11.72 -4.61
C GLN A 342 22.67 -11.77 -6.11
N TYR A 343 22.10 -12.72 -6.81
CA TYR A 343 22.33 -12.94 -8.23
C TYR A 343 21.69 -11.85 -9.12
N ARG A 344 20.71 -11.15 -8.64
CA ARG A 344 19.97 -10.14 -9.42
C ARG A 344 20.65 -8.77 -9.52
N GLY A 345 21.85 -8.66 -9.13
CA GLY A 345 23.00 -7.76 -9.40
C GLY A 345 22.80 -6.30 -9.75
N SER A 346 21.59 -5.81 -9.99
CA SER A 346 21.34 -4.40 -10.33
C SER A 346 21.39 -3.45 -9.13
N GLY A 347 21.45 -3.99 -7.89
CA GLY A 347 21.30 -3.21 -6.66
C GLY A 347 19.88 -2.69 -6.44
N LEU A 348 18.97 -2.94 -7.39
CA LEU A 348 17.56 -2.56 -7.27
C LEU A 348 16.73 -3.64 -6.57
N TRP A 349 17.09 -4.91 -6.77
CA TRP A 349 16.41 -6.04 -6.18
C TRP A 349 17.41 -7.10 -5.69
N PRO A 350 17.28 -7.72 -4.53
CA PRO A 350 16.12 -7.69 -3.67
C PRO A 350 16.16 -6.48 -2.73
N ARG A 351 15.14 -5.69 -2.83
CA ARG A 351 14.85 -4.65 -1.85
C ARG A 351 13.44 -4.88 -1.33
N ARG A 352 13.13 -4.30 -0.20
CA ARG A 352 11.80 -4.42 0.39
C ARG A 352 10.87 -3.44 -0.28
N PRO A 353 9.82 -3.89 -0.98
CA PRO A 353 8.76 -3.00 -1.38
C PRO A 353 7.98 -2.57 -0.14
N LEU A 354 7.56 -1.31 -0.10
CA LEU A 354 6.96 -0.70 1.08
C LEU A 354 5.49 -0.33 0.86
N ASP A 355 5.17 0.24 -0.31
CA ASP A 355 3.80 0.64 -0.63
C ASP A 355 3.56 0.67 -2.14
N VAL A 356 2.28 0.66 -2.53
CA VAL A 356 1.83 0.67 -3.92
C VAL A 356 0.65 1.62 -4.09
N THR A 357 0.66 2.39 -5.18
CA THR A 357 -0.49 3.20 -5.60
C THR A 357 -0.70 3.12 -7.11
N VAL A 358 -1.88 3.51 -7.56
CA VAL A 358 -2.25 3.50 -8.98
C VAL A 358 -2.60 4.92 -9.41
N SER A 359 -2.02 5.40 -10.50
CA SER A 359 -2.33 6.72 -11.04
C SER A 359 -3.66 6.74 -11.81
N ALA A 360 -4.10 7.92 -12.19
CA ALA A 360 -5.31 8.10 -13.01
C ALA A 360 -5.19 7.43 -14.39
N GLU A 361 -3.99 7.31 -14.92
CA GLU A 361 -3.68 6.60 -16.18
C GLU A 361 -3.64 5.08 -15.99
N GLY A 362 -3.75 4.59 -14.74
CA GLY A 362 -3.66 3.17 -14.39
C GLY A 362 -2.21 2.65 -14.31
N TRP A 363 -1.22 3.53 -14.18
CA TRP A 363 0.16 3.12 -13.94
C TRP A 363 0.36 2.77 -12.47
N ILE A 364 1.18 1.76 -12.22
CA ILE A 364 1.41 1.26 -10.87
C ILE A 364 2.74 1.82 -10.37
N TYR A 365 2.68 2.56 -9.26
CA TYR A 365 3.88 3.06 -8.57
C TYR A 365 4.14 2.22 -7.33
N LEU A 366 5.40 1.86 -7.14
CA LEU A 366 5.87 1.02 -6.04
C LEU A 366 7.02 1.71 -5.32
N SER A 367 6.88 2.00 -4.05
CA SER A 367 8.01 2.43 -3.22
C SER A 367 8.81 1.21 -2.75
N VAL A 368 10.14 1.38 -2.73
CA VAL A 368 11.09 0.33 -2.37
C VAL A 368 12.11 0.90 -1.40
N ASP A 369 12.57 0.11 -0.44
CA ASP A 369 13.57 0.54 0.53
C ASP A 369 14.85 1.08 -0.13
N GLY A 370 15.58 1.91 0.59
CA GLY A 370 16.75 2.61 0.04
C GLY A 370 16.37 3.80 -0.85
N GLY A 371 15.19 4.38 -0.62
CA GLY A 371 14.79 5.66 -1.22
C GLY A 371 14.45 5.60 -2.70
N ARG A 372 13.75 4.57 -3.14
CA ARG A 372 13.39 4.41 -4.55
C ARG A 372 11.89 4.33 -4.76
N ILE A 373 11.44 4.87 -5.86
CA ILE A 373 10.09 4.69 -6.39
C ILE A 373 10.22 4.16 -7.81
N LEU A 374 9.49 3.08 -8.08
CA LEU A 374 9.43 2.42 -9.37
C LEU A 374 8.05 2.62 -9.99
N ALA A 375 7.97 2.60 -11.31
CA ALA A 375 6.73 2.60 -12.06
C ALA A 375 6.65 1.34 -12.95
N LEU A 376 5.48 0.71 -12.98
CA LEU A 376 5.11 -0.25 -13.99
C LEU A 376 4.19 0.48 -14.99
N ARG A 377 4.70 0.66 -16.20
CA ARG A 377 3.97 1.30 -17.30
C ARG A 377 3.77 0.33 -18.47
N PRO A 378 2.89 0.61 -19.43
CA PRO A 378 2.73 -0.20 -20.63
C PRO A 378 4.03 -0.36 -21.40
N ARG A 379 4.18 -1.52 -22.03
CA ARG A 379 5.35 -1.91 -22.81
C ARG A 379 5.37 -1.26 -24.19
#